data_6b2b49246039085cbb5520ebf7679c34
#
_entry.id   6b2b49246039085cbb5520ebf7679c34
#
_cell.length_a   1.000
_cell.length_b   1.000
_cell.length_c   1.000
_cell.angle_alpha   90.00
_cell.angle_beta   90.00
_cell.angle_gamma   90.00
#
_symmetry.space_group_name_H-M   'P 1'
#
loop_
_entity.id
_entity.type
_entity.pdbx_description
1 polymer ?
#
loop_
_entity_poly.entity_id
_entity_poly.type
_entity_poly.pdbx_seq_one_letter_code
_entity_poly.pdbx_strand_id
1 'polypeptide(L)'
;FGMLQPIDPAGGSWAVETLTRQMKEKIWAEFQNIEKSGGILEALRSGSVQEGIAKILADRFKNADLRKDRIVGNNMYPNMTETLLDRREEDTAAMKQARREAIDSYLSDIDVKHCKNSLEAFRADHSVVNGIEAAFAGATIAELMAAVTEGKGAGETVAAIAPHRWSERFEALRKRTEDYKAAKNDNVKIFLANMGPIPQHKARADFTTGFLQVGAFEVLGNDGFKTVEEAADAARASGADAVVICSTDATYPEIVPALAPKLHEVLPNARVFLAGAAPKDLLETYNNAGIDEYISVRANCYEVLERLQKKKGMIA
;
A
#
# COMPACT_ATOMS: atom_id res chain seq x y z
N PHE A 1 13.50 16.78 23.19
CA PHE A 1 14.57 17.07 22.21
C PHE A 1 14.51 18.55 21.83
N GLY A 2 15.62 19.32 22.02
CA GLY A 2 15.69 20.75 21.75
C GLY A 2 15.68 21.17 20.26
N MET A 3 15.30 20.26 19.34
CA MET A 3 15.32 20.50 17.89
C MET A 3 14.26 21.51 17.40
N LEU A 4 13.26 21.80 18.21
CA LEU A 4 12.22 22.79 17.88
C LEU A 4 12.58 24.22 18.36
N GLN A 5 13.69 24.40 19.09
CA GLN A 5 14.11 25.70 19.60
C GLN A 5 14.80 26.58 18.55
N PRO A 6 15.68 26.04 17.67
CA PRO A 6 16.23 26.82 16.56
C PRO A 6 15.17 27.09 15.50
N ILE A 7 15.22 28.29 14.89
CA ILE A 7 14.30 28.68 13.77
C ILE A 7 14.55 27.79 12.54
N ASP A 8 15.80 27.42 12.28
CA ASP A 8 16.17 26.52 11.18
C ASP A 8 17.19 25.48 11.68
N PRO A 9 16.72 24.36 12.26
CA PRO A 9 17.62 23.35 12.84
C PRO A 9 18.49 22.63 11.81
N ALA A 10 18.16 22.70 10.52
CA ALA A 10 18.92 22.10 9.41
C ALA A 10 19.79 23.11 8.65
N GLY A 11 19.66 24.40 8.94
CA GLY A 11 20.37 25.49 8.28
C GLY A 11 21.90 25.34 8.40
N GLY A 12 22.59 25.48 7.28
CA GLY A 12 24.05 25.32 7.18
C GLY A 12 24.54 23.89 7.18
N SER A 13 23.69 22.90 7.28
CA SER A 13 24.08 21.50 7.06
C SER A 13 24.44 21.25 5.59
N TRP A 14 25.69 20.90 5.31
CA TRP A 14 26.17 20.68 3.93
C TRP A 14 25.35 19.66 3.17
N ALA A 15 24.91 18.59 3.83
CA ALA A 15 24.08 17.56 3.22
C ALA A 15 22.68 18.12 2.85
N VAL A 16 22.03 18.84 3.77
CA VAL A 16 20.70 19.42 3.56
C VAL A 16 20.75 20.53 2.51
N GLU A 17 21.73 21.44 2.59
CA GLU A 17 21.89 22.51 1.61
C GLU A 17 22.21 21.98 0.20
N THR A 18 23.04 20.95 0.10
CA THR A 18 23.34 20.30 -1.19
C THR A 18 22.12 19.63 -1.78
N LEU A 19 21.36 18.86 -0.97
CA LEU A 19 20.13 18.23 -1.40
C LEU A 19 19.10 19.25 -1.85
N THR A 20 18.91 20.33 -1.07
CA THR A 20 17.98 21.42 -1.39
C THR A 20 18.33 22.07 -2.73
N ARG A 21 19.60 22.34 -2.98
CA ARG A 21 20.05 22.89 -4.27
C ARG A 21 19.76 21.94 -5.43
N GLN A 22 20.10 20.65 -5.28
CA GLN A 22 19.84 19.65 -6.32
C GLN A 22 18.34 19.47 -6.59
N MET A 23 17.51 19.53 -5.55
CA MET A 23 16.04 19.51 -5.70
C MET A 23 15.54 20.73 -6.44
N LYS A 24 15.98 21.94 -6.08
CA LYS A 24 15.62 23.18 -6.80
C LYS A 24 15.95 23.08 -8.29
N GLU A 25 17.12 22.60 -8.65
CA GLU A 25 17.52 22.45 -10.06
C GLU A 25 16.59 21.48 -10.81
N LYS A 26 16.24 20.34 -10.20
CA LYS A 26 15.31 19.36 -10.81
C LYS A 26 13.88 19.89 -10.92
N ILE A 27 13.37 20.51 -9.86
CA ILE A 27 12.03 21.10 -9.85
C ILE A 27 11.92 22.19 -10.91
N TRP A 28 12.95 23.03 -11.03
CA TRP A 28 12.97 24.10 -12.03
C TRP A 28 13.02 23.55 -13.47
N ALA A 29 13.79 22.50 -13.70
CA ALA A 29 13.85 21.85 -15.00
C ALA A 29 12.48 21.22 -15.38
N GLU A 30 11.81 20.59 -14.42
CA GLU A 30 10.48 20.01 -14.64
C GLU A 30 9.42 21.09 -14.91
N PHE A 31 9.44 22.18 -14.13
CA PHE A 31 8.59 23.35 -14.41
C PHE A 31 8.79 23.87 -15.83
N GLN A 32 10.05 24.04 -16.25
CA GLN A 32 10.35 24.50 -17.61
C GLN A 32 9.88 23.50 -18.69
N ASN A 33 9.90 22.19 -18.43
CA ASN A 33 9.40 21.18 -19.35
C ASN A 33 7.88 21.30 -19.52
N ILE A 34 7.14 21.51 -18.43
CA ILE A 34 5.69 21.72 -18.46
C ILE A 34 5.37 22.99 -19.26
N GLU A 35 6.09 24.11 -19.00
CA GLU A 35 5.88 25.35 -19.73
C GLU A 35 6.18 25.24 -21.23
N LYS A 36 7.25 24.54 -21.61
CA LYS A 36 7.58 24.26 -23.01
C LYS A 36 6.49 23.43 -23.73
N SER A 37 5.77 22.60 -22.99
CA SER A 37 4.68 21.78 -23.53
C SER A 37 3.36 22.54 -23.74
N GLY A 38 3.33 23.85 -23.44
CA GLY A 38 2.12 24.68 -23.53
C GLY A 38 1.49 24.98 -22.16
N GLY A 39 2.22 24.74 -21.06
CA GLY A 39 1.79 24.97 -19.69
C GLY A 39 0.98 23.85 -19.09
N ILE A 40 0.61 24.01 -17.82
CA ILE A 40 -0.03 22.95 -17.04
C ILE A 40 -1.38 22.48 -17.61
N LEU A 41 -2.17 23.37 -18.22
CA LEU A 41 -3.46 22.98 -18.81
C LEU A 41 -3.27 22.01 -19.97
N GLU A 42 -2.33 22.29 -20.86
CA GLU A 42 -2.04 21.41 -21.99
C GLU A 42 -1.40 20.08 -21.52
N ALA A 43 -0.53 20.13 -20.53
CA ALA A 43 0.04 18.94 -19.93
C ALA A 43 -1.02 18.04 -19.26
N LEU A 44 -2.06 18.63 -18.64
CA LEU A 44 -3.18 17.87 -18.09
C LEU A 44 -4.11 17.31 -19.17
N ARG A 45 -4.35 18.07 -20.27
CA ARG A 45 -5.15 17.62 -21.42
C ARG A 45 -4.51 16.45 -22.16
N SER A 46 -3.21 16.56 -22.40
CA SER A 46 -2.43 15.50 -23.05
C SER A 46 -2.25 14.24 -22.19
N GLY A 47 -2.47 14.34 -20.88
CA GLY A 47 -2.26 13.24 -19.95
C GLY A 47 -0.80 13.07 -19.50
N SER A 48 0.13 13.92 -19.90
CA SER A 48 1.55 13.77 -19.61
C SER A 48 1.87 13.82 -18.11
N VAL A 49 1.14 14.65 -17.34
CA VAL A 49 1.25 14.70 -15.87
C VAL A 49 0.76 13.39 -15.25
N GLN A 50 -0.39 12.89 -15.71
CA GLN A 50 -0.98 11.65 -15.24
C GLN A 50 -0.06 10.45 -15.51
N GLU A 51 0.53 10.36 -16.69
CA GLU A 51 1.49 9.32 -17.06
C GLU A 51 2.76 9.36 -16.20
N GLY A 52 3.30 10.56 -15.96
CA GLY A 52 4.46 10.76 -15.09
C GLY A 52 4.21 10.26 -13.67
N ILE A 53 3.06 10.60 -13.10
CA ILE A 53 2.65 10.15 -11.77
C ILE A 53 2.41 8.64 -11.75
N ALA A 54 1.72 8.09 -12.75
CA ALA A 54 1.44 6.66 -12.84
C ALA A 54 2.73 5.82 -12.91
N LYS A 55 3.75 6.29 -13.64
CA LYS A 55 5.06 5.64 -13.71
C LYS A 55 5.74 5.59 -12.35
N ILE A 56 5.78 6.71 -11.63
CA ILE A 56 6.37 6.76 -10.27
C ILE A 56 5.60 5.86 -9.31
N LEU A 57 4.27 5.85 -9.40
CA LEU A 57 3.42 4.97 -8.59
C LEU A 57 3.73 3.49 -8.84
N ALA A 58 3.83 3.09 -10.12
CA ALA A 58 4.17 1.72 -10.49
C ALA A 58 5.54 1.28 -9.94
N ASP A 59 6.56 2.15 -10.04
CA ASP A 59 7.89 1.88 -9.48
C ASP A 59 7.87 1.77 -7.95
N ARG A 60 7.11 2.61 -7.26
CA ARG A 60 6.92 2.55 -5.81
C ARG A 60 6.24 1.25 -5.38
N PHE A 61 5.15 0.87 -6.04
CA PHE A 61 4.49 -0.39 -5.76
C PHE A 61 5.40 -1.59 -6.01
N LYS A 62 6.12 -1.62 -7.13
CA LYS A 62 7.11 -2.65 -7.42
C LYS A 62 8.18 -2.77 -6.34
N ASN A 63 8.68 -1.64 -5.84
CA ASN A 63 9.67 -1.65 -4.77
C ASN A 63 9.08 -2.14 -3.43
N ALA A 64 7.84 -1.75 -3.12
CA ALA A 64 7.13 -2.26 -1.95
C ALA A 64 6.85 -3.77 -2.06
N ASP A 65 6.39 -4.24 -3.23
CA ASP A 65 6.10 -5.65 -3.51
C ASP A 65 7.33 -6.54 -3.36
N LEU A 66 8.49 -6.05 -3.82
CA LEU A 66 9.79 -6.71 -3.68
C LEU A 66 10.44 -6.51 -2.29
N ARG A 67 9.77 -5.80 -1.38
CA ARG A 67 10.30 -5.44 -0.05
C ARG A 67 11.64 -4.69 -0.10
N LYS A 68 11.95 -4.02 -1.23
CA LYS A 68 13.07 -3.08 -1.32
C LYS A 68 12.79 -1.85 -0.48
N ASP A 69 11.57 -1.31 -0.61
CA ASP A 69 11.06 -0.28 0.27
C ASP A 69 10.33 -0.95 1.44
N ARG A 70 10.90 -0.77 2.64
CA ARG A 70 10.43 -1.45 3.86
C ARG A 70 9.45 -0.55 4.61
N ILE A 71 8.20 -0.98 4.67
CA ILE A 71 7.14 -0.32 5.42
C ILE A 71 6.87 -1.18 6.67
N VAL A 72 7.44 -0.73 7.81
CA VAL A 72 7.35 -1.47 9.09
C VAL A 72 5.89 -1.62 9.51
N GLY A 73 5.51 -2.81 9.94
CA GLY A 73 4.12 -3.16 10.30
C GLY A 73 3.21 -3.46 9.11
N ASN A 74 3.69 -3.24 7.88
CA ASN A 74 2.93 -3.46 6.65
C ASN A 74 3.56 -4.59 5.81
N ASN A 75 4.57 -4.29 4.98
CA ASN A 75 5.26 -5.33 4.19
C ASN A 75 6.48 -5.95 4.90
N MET A 76 6.82 -5.46 6.09
CA MET A 76 7.89 -5.96 6.95
C MET A 76 7.46 -5.91 8.42
N TYR A 77 7.87 -6.92 9.18
CA TYR A 77 7.64 -6.99 10.63
C TYR A 77 6.18 -6.78 11.03
N PRO A 78 5.23 -7.56 10.47
CA PRO A 78 3.82 -7.41 10.82
C PRO A 78 3.58 -7.80 12.27
N ASN A 79 2.69 -7.07 12.95
CA ASN A 79 2.21 -7.46 14.26
C ASN A 79 1.01 -8.41 14.11
N MET A 80 1.18 -9.66 14.49
CA MET A 80 0.13 -10.69 14.39
C MET A 80 -0.86 -10.68 15.56
N THR A 81 -0.56 -9.92 16.62
CA THR A 81 -1.39 -9.75 17.80
C THR A 81 -1.99 -8.37 17.92
N GLU A 82 -1.95 -7.60 16.83
CA GLU A 82 -2.49 -6.24 16.78
C GLU A 82 -4.00 -6.26 17.00
N THR A 83 -4.45 -5.45 17.95
CA THR A 83 -5.87 -5.17 18.12
C THR A 83 -6.20 -3.93 17.31
N LEU A 84 -7.21 -4.03 16.43
CA LEU A 84 -7.69 -2.89 15.69
C LEU A 84 -8.15 -1.81 16.65
N LEU A 85 -7.66 -0.58 16.43
CA LEU A 85 -8.14 0.57 17.18
C LEU A 85 -9.62 0.80 16.86
N ASP A 86 -10.42 1.06 17.90
CA ASP A 86 -11.78 1.53 17.70
C ASP A 86 -11.74 2.81 16.89
N ARG A 87 -12.28 2.76 15.68
CA ARG A 87 -12.47 3.97 14.89
C ARG A 87 -13.51 4.81 15.62
N ARG A 88 -13.10 5.98 16.08
CA ARG A 88 -14.07 7.03 16.37
C ARG A 88 -14.79 7.31 15.04
N GLU A 89 -15.99 6.81 14.89
CA GLU A 89 -16.90 7.30 13.87
C GLU A 89 -17.22 8.73 14.27
N GLU A 90 -16.57 9.69 13.60
CA GLU A 90 -17.03 11.06 13.67
C GLU A 90 -18.46 11.07 13.13
N ASP A 91 -19.40 11.51 13.93
CA ASP A 91 -20.78 11.69 13.48
C ASP A 91 -20.81 12.85 12.47
N THR A 92 -20.45 12.52 11.24
CA THR A 92 -20.44 13.47 10.12
C THR A 92 -21.82 14.00 9.82
N ALA A 93 -22.89 13.29 10.19
CA ALA A 93 -24.27 13.74 10.02
C ALA A 93 -24.59 14.87 11.03
N ALA A 94 -24.26 14.67 12.31
CA ALA A 94 -24.41 15.68 13.34
C ALA A 94 -23.57 16.93 13.05
N MET A 95 -22.33 16.75 12.61
CA MET A 95 -21.46 17.90 12.21
C MET A 95 -22.05 18.69 11.04
N LYS A 96 -22.57 18.01 10.01
CA LYS A 96 -23.22 18.65 8.86
C LYS A 96 -24.48 19.36 9.27
N GLN A 97 -25.28 18.78 10.15
CA GLN A 97 -26.49 19.38 10.67
C GLN A 97 -26.19 20.64 11.48
N ALA A 98 -25.28 20.58 12.44
CA ALA A 98 -24.84 21.73 13.22
C ALA A 98 -24.31 22.86 12.33
N ARG A 99 -23.58 22.52 11.27
CA ARG A 99 -23.09 23.52 10.30
C ARG A 99 -24.21 24.15 9.50
N ARG A 100 -25.21 23.38 9.08
CA ARG A 100 -26.43 23.92 8.41
C ARG A 100 -27.18 24.91 9.31
N GLU A 101 -27.45 24.52 10.54
CA GLU A 101 -28.15 25.35 11.52
C GLU A 101 -27.39 26.67 11.78
N ALA A 102 -26.05 26.63 11.88
CA ALA A 102 -25.22 27.82 12.01
C ALA A 102 -25.30 28.71 10.76
N ILE A 103 -25.35 28.16 9.56
CA ILE A 103 -25.51 28.89 8.30
C ILE A 103 -26.93 29.49 8.22
N ASP A 104 -27.95 28.74 8.52
CA ASP A 104 -29.35 29.21 8.48
C ASP A 104 -29.56 30.33 9.47
N SER A 105 -29.02 30.23 10.69
CA SER A 105 -29.05 31.30 11.68
C SER A 105 -28.34 32.56 11.19
N TYR A 106 -27.16 32.40 10.56
CA TYR A 106 -26.43 33.55 10.00
C TYR A 106 -27.23 34.22 8.87
N LEU A 107 -27.80 33.42 7.98
CA LEU A 107 -28.57 33.93 6.84
C LEU A 107 -29.90 34.61 7.26
N SER A 108 -30.50 34.24 8.41
CA SER A 108 -31.72 34.87 8.92
C SER A 108 -31.54 36.33 9.32
N ASP A 109 -30.33 36.71 9.67
CA ASP A 109 -29.99 38.08 10.14
C ASP A 109 -29.52 38.99 9.02
N ILE A 110 -29.47 38.53 7.77
CA ILE A 110 -28.96 39.27 6.62
C ILE A 110 -30.05 40.16 6.00
N ASP A 111 -29.68 41.39 5.63
CA ASP A 111 -30.50 42.20 4.71
C ASP A 111 -30.42 41.63 3.28
N VAL A 112 -31.41 40.82 2.93
CA VAL A 112 -31.50 40.10 1.64
C VAL A 112 -31.45 41.09 0.46
N LYS A 113 -32.03 42.29 0.62
CA LYS A 113 -32.02 43.31 -0.45
C LYS A 113 -30.62 43.88 -0.67
N HIS A 114 -29.93 44.18 0.42
CA HIS A 114 -28.54 44.67 0.37
C HIS A 114 -27.63 43.61 -0.22
N CYS A 115 -27.75 42.36 0.23
CA CYS A 115 -26.95 41.24 -0.30
C CYS A 115 -27.14 41.06 -1.82
N LYS A 116 -28.40 41.07 -2.31
CA LYS A 116 -28.68 40.98 -3.75
C LYS A 116 -28.05 42.12 -4.55
N ASN A 117 -28.20 43.38 -4.08
CA ASN A 117 -27.64 44.51 -4.77
C ASN A 117 -26.09 44.45 -4.84
N SER A 118 -25.45 44.04 -3.77
CA SER A 118 -23.99 43.87 -3.72
C SER A 118 -23.54 42.71 -4.64
N LEU A 119 -24.32 41.66 -4.71
CA LEU A 119 -24.04 40.53 -5.63
C LEU A 119 -24.22 40.95 -7.11
N GLU A 120 -25.21 41.75 -7.43
CA GLU A 120 -25.39 42.30 -8.78
C GLU A 120 -24.26 43.25 -9.16
N ALA A 121 -23.80 44.09 -8.23
CA ALA A 121 -22.62 44.93 -8.43
C ALA A 121 -21.36 44.08 -8.71
N PHE A 122 -21.20 42.97 -7.98
CA PHE A 122 -20.11 42.03 -8.22
C PHE A 122 -20.22 41.29 -9.56
N ARG A 123 -21.45 40.94 -10.02
CA ARG A 123 -21.67 40.38 -11.35
C ARG A 123 -21.29 41.35 -12.48
N ALA A 124 -21.59 42.64 -12.29
CA ALA A 124 -21.26 43.66 -13.28
C ALA A 124 -19.75 43.97 -13.33
N ASP A 125 -19.08 43.91 -12.20
CA ASP A 125 -17.64 44.16 -12.06
C ASP A 125 -17.04 43.22 -11.02
N HIS A 126 -16.29 42.21 -11.50
CA HIS A 126 -15.65 41.19 -10.68
C HIS A 126 -14.42 41.71 -9.90
N SER A 127 -14.44 42.99 -9.49
CA SER A 127 -13.39 43.56 -8.67
C SER A 127 -13.36 42.92 -7.27
N VAL A 128 -12.17 42.88 -6.66
CA VAL A 128 -11.99 42.38 -5.29
C VAL A 128 -12.84 43.18 -4.30
N VAL A 129 -12.99 44.49 -4.53
CA VAL A 129 -13.79 45.39 -3.66
C VAL A 129 -15.26 44.94 -3.68
N ASN A 130 -15.86 44.79 -4.85
CA ASN A 130 -17.26 44.35 -4.97
C ASN A 130 -17.46 42.92 -4.41
N GLY A 131 -16.46 42.04 -4.54
CA GLY A 131 -16.50 40.72 -3.94
C GLY A 131 -16.47 40.75 -2.41
N ILE A 132 -15.68 41.65 -1.82
CA ILE A 132 -15.64 41.87 -0.38
C ILE A 132 -16.98 42.43 0.11
N GLU A 133 -17.52 43.43 -0.56
CA GLU A 133 -18.81 44.06 -0.21
C GLU A 133 -19.96 43.03 -0.29
N ALA A 134 -20.01 42.20 -1.34
CA ALA A 134 -21.00 41.13 -1.46
C ALA A 134 -20.86 40.09 -0.35
N ALA A 135 -19.63 39.72 0.02
CA ALA A 135 -19.37 38.75 1.11
C ALA A 135 -19.82 39.34 2.47
N PHE A 136 -19.50 40.63 2.75
CA PHE A 136 -19.96 41.31 3.97
C PHE A 136 -21.47 41.48 4.01
N ALA A 137 -22.10 41.69 2.85
CA ALA A 137 -23.56 41.75 2.74
C ALA A 137 -24.24 40.38 2.93
N GLY A 138 -23.46 39.28 3.03
CA GLY A 138 -23.96 37.94 3.34
C GLY A 138 -23.99 37.00 2.16
N ALA A 139 -23.41 37.35 0.99
CA ALA A 139 -23.31 36.44 -0.13
C ALA A 139 -22.47 35.20 0.25
N THR A 140 -22.96 34.04 -0.08
CA THR A 140 -22.27 32.76 0.10
C THR A 140 -21.16 32.58 -0.94
N ILE A 141 -20.17 31.74 -0.64
CA ILE A 141 -19.12 31.38 -1.61
C ILE A 141 -19.75 30.80 -2.89
N ALA A 142 -20.84 30.03 -2.78
CA ALA A 142 -21.53 29.46 -3.92
C ALA A 142 -22.12 30.56 -4.84
N GLU A 143 -22.74 31.59 -4.26
CA GLU A 143 -23.30 32.73 -5.01
C GLU A 143 -22.20 33.57 -5.65
N LEU A 144 -21.10 33.86 -4.95
CA LEU A 144 -19.94 34.55 -5.50
C LEU A 144 -19.31 33.77 -6.65
N MET A 145 -19.14 32.45 -6.50
CA MET A 145 -18.62 31.57 -7.58
C MET A 145 -19.58 31.51 -8.75
N ALA A 146 -20.89 31.42 -8.52
CA ALA A 146 -21.87 31.46 -9.58
C ALA A 146 -21.81 32.79 -10.36
N ALA A 147 -21.65 33.90 -9.68
CA ALA A 147 -21.50 35.22 -10.32
C ALA A 147 -20.27 35.27 -11.24
N VAL A 148 -19.13 34.72 -10.81
CA VAL A 148 -17.88 34.67 -11.60
C VAL A 148 -17.96 33.72 -12.78
N THR A 149 -18.75 32.65 -12.68
CA THR A 149 -18.88 31.63 -13.72
C THR A 149 -20.09 31.79 -14.62
N GLU A 150 -20.94 32.79 -14.35
CA GLU A 150 -22.14 33.08 -15.14
C GLU A 150 -21.76 33.33 -16.62
N GLY A 151 -22.47 32.65 -17.54
CA GLY A 151 -22.19 32.73 -18.98
C GLY A 151 -20.95 31.98 -19.46
N LYS A 152 -20.17 31.38 -18.53
CA LYS A 152 -19.07 30.48 -18.90
C LYS A 152 -19.62 29.09 -19.15
N GLY A 153 -19.26 28.48 -20.26
CA GLY A 153 -19.63 27.09 -20.55
C GLY A 153 -19.13 26.09 -19.50
N ALA A 154 -19.60 24.87 -19.56
CA ALA A 154 -19.09 23.80 -18.74
C ALA A 154 -17.55 23.73 -18.85
N GLY A 155 -16.86 23.66 -17.72
CA GLY A 155 -15.41 23.56 -17.73
C GLY A 155 -14.96 22.29 -18.44
N GLU A 156 -13.76 22.31 -18.98
CA GLU A 156 -13.13 21.14 -19.59
C GLU A 156 -12.77 20.13 -18.50
N THR A 157 -13.04 18.86 -18.76
CA THR A 157 -12.65 17.77 -17.86
C THR A 157 -11.42 17.04 -18.39
N VAL A 158 -10.50 16.75 -17.49
CA VAL A 158 -9.30 15.94 -17.76
C VAL A 158 -9.35 14.64 -16.97
N ALA A 159 -8.54 13.65 -17.37
CA ALA A 159 -8.44 12.40 -16.61
C ALA A 159 -8.01 12.68 -15.18
N ALA A 160 -8.81 12.21 -14.20
CA ALA A 160 -8.52 12.38 -12.80
C ALA A 160 -7.32 11.54 -12.37
N ILE A 161 -6.50 12.08 -11.47
CA ILE A 161 -5.44 11.34 -10.78
C ILE A 161 -6.02 10.77 -9.50
N ALA A 162 -6.10 9.44 -9.41
CA ALA A 162 -6.58 8.80 -8.20
C ALA A 162 -5.55 8.97 -7.06
N PRO A 163 -6.00 9.28 -5.83
CA PRO A 163 -5.12 9.28 -4.67
C PRO A 163 -4.75 7.86 -4.29
N HIS A 164 -3.46 7.62 -4.03
CA HIS A 164 -2.93 6.32 -3.63
C HIS A 164 -2.08 6.43 -2.37
N ARG A 165 -2.17 5.42 -1.51
CA ARG A 165 -1.25 5.25 -0.38
C ARG A 165 -0.20 4.20 -0.74
N TRP A 166 1.02 4.43 -0.31
CA TRP A 166 2.14 3.53 -0.56
C TRP A 166 1.92 2.11 -0.02
N SER A 167 1.21 2.00 1.11
CA SER A 167 0.92 0.74 1.82
C SER A 167 -0.36 0.03 1.36
N GLU A 168 -1.22 0.66 0.56
CA GLU A 168 -2.60 0.22 0.29
C GLU A 168 -2.72 -1.21 -0.24
N ARG A 169 -1.78 -1.66 -1.07
CA ARG A 169 -1.81 -3.01 -1.64
C ARG A 169 -1.68 -4.09 -0.57
N PHE A 170 -0.72 -3.93 0.34
CA PHE A 170 -0.54 -4.87 1.44
C PHE A 170 -1.63 -4.74 2.51
N GLU A 171 -2.16 -3.54 2.76
CA GLU A 171 -3.33 -3.36 3.61
C GLU A 171 -4.54 -4.12 3.07
N ALA A 172 -4.82 -3.98 1.77
CA ALA A 172 -5.91 -4.69 1.12
C ALA A 172 -5.70 -6.21 1.12
N LEU A 173 -4.45 -6.67 0.89
CA LEU A 173 -4.09 -8.08 0.94
C LEU A 173 -4.32 -8.66 2.34
N ARG A 174 -3.82 -7.98 3.38
CA ARG A 174 -3.99 -8.39 4.78
C ARG A 174 -5.46 -8.41 5.17
N LYS A 175 -6.19 -7.33 4.83
CA LYS A 175 -7.63 -7.23 5.12
C LYS A 175 -8.43 -8.38 4.50
N ARG A 176 -8.14 -8.79 3.27
CA ARG A 176 -8.81 -9.96 2.65
C ARG A 176 -8.64 -11.24 3.46
N THR A 177 -7.44 -11.49 4.00
CA THR A 177 -7.19 -12.65 4.87
C THR A 177 -7.97 -12.54 6.18
N GLU A 178 -7.97 -11.37 6.79
CA GLU A 178 -8.66 -11.11 8.07
C GLU A 178 -10.19 -11.24 7.89
N ASP A 179 -10.75 -10.70 6.83
CA ASP A 179 -12.18 -10.83 6.49
C ASP A 179 -12.56 -12.29 6.22
N TYR A 180 -11.72 -13.03 5.48
CA TYR A 180 -11.94 -14.46 5.24
C TYR A 180 -11.90 -15.27 6.54
N LYS A 181 -10.92 -15.01 7.39
CA LYS A 181 -10.81 -15.64 8.71
C LYS A 181 -12.05 -15.37 9.58
N ALA A 182 -12.53 -14.14 9.60
CA ALA A 182 -13.74 -13.77 10.33
C ALA A 182 -15.00 -14.47 9.79
N ALA A 183 -15.11 -14.58 8.46
CA ALA A 183 -16.29 -15.16 7.81
C ALA A 183 -16.31 -16.70 7.83
N LYS A 184 -15.17 -17.35 7.70
CA LYS A 184 -15.03 -18.80 7.52
C LYS A 184 -14.46 -19.55 8.73
N ASN A 185 -13.95 -18.82 9.73
CA ASN A 185 -13.17 -19.37 10.85
C ASN A 185 -11.99 -20.26 10.35
N ASP A 186 -11.39 -19.87 9.22
CA ASP A 186 -10.29 -20.56 8.56
C ASP A 186 -9.26 -19.54 8.06
N ASN A 187 -8.02 -19.99 7.83
CA ASN A 187 -6.93 -19.15 7.37
C ASN A 187 -6.06 -19.92 6.36
N VAL A 188 -5.19 -19.22 5.65
CA VAL A 188 -4.09 -19.86 4.94
C VAL A 188 -3.09 -20.39 5.97
N LYS A 189 -2.93 -21.70 6.02
CA LYS A 189 -2.01 -22.39 6.92
C LYS A 189 -0.75 -22.78 6.18
N ILE A 190 0.38 -22.38 6.71
CA ILE A 190 1.70 -22.67 6.14
C ILE A 190 2.50 -23.50 7.14
N PHE A 191 2.91 -24.68 6.73
CA PHE A 191 3.76 -25.54 7.55
C PHE A 191 5.23 -25.33 7.18
N LEU A 192 6.09 -25.13 8.16
CA LEU A 192 7.53 -25.07 7.94
C LEU A 192 8.12 -26.47 8.12
N ALA A 193 8.57 -27.09 7.02
CA ALA A 193 9.36 -28.30 7.06
C ALA A 193 10.81 -27.95 7.38
N ASN A 194 11.07 -27.65 8.67
CA ASN A 194 12.38 -27.30 9.19
C ASN A 194 13.26 -28.55 9.25
N MET A 195 14.30 -28.62 8.41
CA MET A 195 15.16 -29.79 8.32
C MET A 195 16.49 -29.58 9.04
N GLY A 196 16.86 -30.60 9.85
CA GLY A 196 18.06 -30.57 10.64
C GLY A 196 17.94 -29.79 11.97
N PRO A 197 19.03 -29.63 12.73
CA PRO A 197 19.03 -28.92 14.00
C PRO A 197 18.77 -27.43 13.82
N ILE A 198 18.30 -26.76 14.88
CA ILE A 198 17.91 -25.34 14.90
C ILE A 198 18.89 -24.42 14.16
N PRO A 199 20.22 -24.49 14.35
CA PRO A 199 21.15 -23.60 13.63
C PRO A 199 21.11 -23.73 12.09
N GLN A 200 20.66 -24.87 11.55
CA GLN A 200 20.58 -25.08 10.12
C GLN A 200 19.33 -24.43 9.48
N HIS A 201 18.19 -24.50 10.14
CA HIS A 201 16.94 -24.02 9.56
C HIS A 201 16.46 -22.66 10.07
N LYS A 202 16.86 -22.25 11.28
CA LYS A 202 16.28 -21.09 11.97
C LYS A 202 16.28 -19.81 11.14
N ALA A 203 17.38 -19.46 10.51
CA ALA A 203 17.47 -18.21 9.72
C ALA A 203 16.48 -18.21 8.53
N ARG A 204 16.29 -19.37 7.89
CA ARG A 204 15.34 -19.54 6.79
C ARG A 204 13.89 -19.55 7.30
N ALA A 205 13.64 -20.25 8.41
CA ALA A 205 12.33 -20.28 9.06
C ALA A 205 11.87 -18.91 9.52
N ASP A 206 12.75 -18.14 10.20
CA ASP A 206 12.43 -16.79 10.68
C ASP A 206 12.15 -15.83 9.51
N PHE A 207 12.97 -15.89 8.45
CA PHE A 207 12.75 -15.07 7.24
C PHE A 207 11.41 -15.41 6.57
N THR A 208 11.13 -16.70 6.41
CA THR A 208 9.90 -17.20 5.80
C THR A 208 8.67 -16.84 6.62
N THR A 209 8.75 -16.99 7.94
CA THR A 209 7.69 -16.59 8.87
C THR A 209 7.36 -15.10 8.71
N GLY A 210 8.37 -14.22 8.79
CA GLY A 210 8.17 -12.79 8.61
C GLY A 210 7.71 -12.39 7.20
N PHE A 211 7.99 -13.22 6.18
CA PHE A 211 7.51 -13.01 4.81
C PHE A 211 6.01 -13.35 4.68
N LEU A 212 5.59 -14.48 5.22
CA LEU A 212 4.23 -15.01 5.07
C LEU A 212 3.23 -14.34 6.03
N GLN A 213 3.67 -13.95 7.22
CA GLN A 213 2.86 -13.22 8.19
C GLN A 213 2.45 -11.82 7.71
N VAL A 214 3.13 -11.25 6.72
CA VAL A 214 2.67 -10.02 6.04
C VAL A 214 1.25 -10.16 5.50
N GLY A 215 0.90 -11.34 4.98
CA GLY A 215 -0.46 -11.67 4.53
C GLY A 215 -1.45 -12.04 5.62
N ALA A 216 -1.09 -11.91 6.90
CA ALA A 216 -1.85 -12.40 8.05
C ALA A 216 -2.08 -13.93 8.02
N PHE A 217 -1.18 -14.69 7.38
CA PHE A 217 -1.26 -16.16 7.30
C PHE A 217 -0.79 -16.82 8.60
N GLU A 218 -1.34 -17.99 8.88
CA GLU A 218 -0.94 -18.82 10.01
C GLU A 218 0.31 -19.64 9.63
N VAL A 219 1.42 -19.41 10.33
CA VAL A 219 2.68 -20.12 10.09
C VAL A 219 2.93 -21.08 11.23
N LEU A 220 2.97 -22.37 10.90
CA LEU A 220 3.18 -23.46 11.84
C LEU A 220 4.67 -23.82 11.88
N GLY A 221 5.35 -23.34 12.91
CA GLY A 221 6.76 -23.62 13.19
C GLY A 221 6.95 -24.89 14.04
N ASN A 222 8.20 -25.38 14.10
CA ASN A 222 8.62 -26.51 14.90
C ASN A 222 10.12 -26.44 15.18
N ASP A 223 10.64 -27.35 16.01
CA ASP A 223 12.05 -27.41 16.40
C ASP A 223 12.96 -28.14 15.40
N GLY A 224 12.39 -28.62 14.29
CA GLY A 224 13.12 -29.28 13.21
C GLY A 224 12.97 -30.82 13.20
N PHE A 225 13.08 -31.37 12.00
CA PHE A 225 12.96 -32.81 11.74
C PHE A 225 14.32 -33.40 11.37
N LYS A 226 14.56 -34.62 11.82
CA LYS A 226 15.80 -35.35 11.52
C LYS A 226 15.72 -36.10 10.20
N THR A 227 14.50 -36.57 9.83
CA THR A 227 14.27 -37.35 8.63
C THR A 227 13.19 -36.71 7.76
N VAL A 228 13.21 -37.10 6.48
CA VAL A 228 12.22 -36.67 5.48
C VAL A 228 10.84 -37.24 5.82
N GLU A 229 10.79 -38.46 6.37
CA GLU A 229 9.58 -39.12 6.80
C GLU A 229 8.88 -38.40 7.92
N GLU A 230 9.61 -38.03 8.99
CA GLU A 230 9.08 -37.26 10.10
C GLU A 230 8.49 -35.93 9.63
N ALA A 231 9.18 -35.21 8.71
CA ALA A 231 8.73 -33.95 8.16
C ALA A 231 7.45 -34.11 7.32
N ALA A 232 7.37 -35.13 6.48
CA ALA A 232 6.21 -35.42 5.65
C ALA A 232 4.98 -35.84 6.48
N ASP A 233 5.16 -36.67 7.49
CA ASP A 233 4.07 -37.06 8.39
C ASP A 233 3.54 -35.88 9.22
N ALA A 234 4.42 -35.03 9.72
CA ALA A 234 4.03 -33.81 10.42
C ALA A 234 3.32 -32.80 9.48
N ALA A 235 3.79 -32.66 8.25
CA ALA A 235 3.14 -31.84 7.24
C ALA A 235 1.71 -32.34 6.95
N ARG A 236 1.53 -33.65 6.76
CA ARG A 236 0.22 -34.28 6.58
C ARG A 236 -0.72 -33.98 7.76
N ALA A 237 -0.23 -34.14 8.98
CA ALA A 237 -1.02 -33.90 10.19
C ALA A 237 -1.42 -32.42 10.35
N SER A 238 -0.65 -31.49 9.81
CA SER A 238 -0.93 -30.06 9.88
C SER A 238 -2.13 -29.61 9.03
N GLY A 239 -2.45 -30.34 7.95
CA GLY A 239 -3.47 -29.94 6.98
C GLY A 239 -3.18 -28.61 6.30
N ALA A 240 -1.91 -28.23 6.13
CA ALA A 240 -1.50 -26.93 5.61
C ALA A 240 -1.83 -26.75 4.13
N ASP A 241 -2.12 -25.51 3.72
CA ASP A 241 -2.35 -25.11 2.33
C ASP A 241 -1.03 -24.99 1.54
N ALA A 242 0.07 -24.78 2.25
CA ALA A 242 1.41 -24.78 1.67
C ALA A 242 2.45 -25.27 2.70
N VAL A 243 3.54 -25.81 2.19
CA VAL A 243 4.70 -26.28 2.97
C VAL A 243 5.93 -25.55 2.50
N VAL A 244 6.77 -25.05 3.41
CA VAL A 244 8.05 -24.42 3.08
C VAL A 244 9.19 -25.25 3.63
N ILE A 245 10.06 -25.76 2.75
CA ILE A 245 11.27 -26.49 3.15
C ILE A 245 12.32 -25.48 3.60
N CYS A 246 12.74 -25.58 4.86
CA CYS A 246 13.70 -24.68 5.50
C CYS A 246 14.94 -25.44 5.96
N SER A 247 16.11 -25.15 5.41
CA SER A 247 17.41 -25.66 5.82
C SER A 247 18.54 -24.77 5.29
N THR A 248 19.77 -25.26 5.20
CA THR A 248 20.89 -24.57 4.59
C THR A 248 21.01 -24.88 3.10
N ASP A 249 21.67 -23.97 2.35
CA ASP A 249 21.92 -24.19 0.91
C ASP A 249 22.75 -25.47 0.64
N ALA A 250 23.62 -25.86 1.59
CA ALA A 250 24.44 -27.05 1.47
C ALA A 250 23.66 -28.37 1.60
N THR A 251 22.54 -28.35 2.29
CA THR A 251 21.71 -29.56 2.53
C THR A 251 20.56 -29.72 1.53
N TYR A 252 20.16 -28.66 0.86
CA TYR A 252 19.06 -28.70 -0.11
C TYR A 252 19.25 -29.69 -1.27
N PRO A 253 20.47 -29.92 -1.83
CA PRO A 253 20.66 -30.92 -2.88
C PRO A 253 20.23 -32.33 -2.51
N GLU A 254 20.34 -32.70 -1.24
CA GLU A 254 19.91 -34.01 -0.73
C GLU A 254 18.45 -34.00 -0.26
N ILE A 255 18.04 -32.92 0.44
CA ILE A 255 16.72 -32.84 1.07
C ILE A 255 15.61 -32.62 0.04
N VAL A 256 15.79 -31.70 -0.90
CA VAL A 256 14.71 -31.28 -1.81
C VAL A 256 14.23 -32.40 -2.69
N PRO A 257 15.09 -33.18 -3.40
CA PRO A 257 14.64 -34.31 -4.22
C PRO A 257 13.97 -35.42 -3.44
N ALA A 258 14.31 -35.58 -2.15
CA ALA A 258 13.72 -36.59 -1.30
C ALA A 258 12.40 -36.16 -0.65
N LEU A 259 12.31 -34.90 -0.19
CA LEU A 259 11.17 -34.42 0.58
C LEU A 259 10.03 -33.85 -0.30
N ALA A 260 10.34 -33.07 -1.34
CA ALA A 260 9.31 -32.41 -2.12
C ALA A 260 8.30 -33.38 -2.78
N PRO A 261 8.69 -34.48 -3.39
CA PRO A 261 7.74 -35.47 -3.92
C PRO A 261 6.86 -36.09 -2.83
N LYS A 262 7.43 -36.39 -1.66
CA LYS A 262 6.66 -36.95 -0.53
C LYS A 262 5.64 -35.94 0.00
N LEU A 263 5.97 -34.66 0.06
CA LEU A 263 5.03 -33.63 0.45
C LEU A 263 3.84 -33.56 -0.50
N HIS A 264 4.04 -33.69 -1.81
CA HIS A 264 2.95 -33.77 -2.78
C HIS A 264 2.13 -35.07 -2.65
N GLU A 265 2.76 -36.19 -2.27
CA GLU A 265 2.04 -37.42 -2.00
C GLU A 265 1.12 -37.29 -0.79
N VAL A 266 1.61 -36.75 0.32
CA VAL A 266 0.84 -36.66 1.59
C VAL A 266 -0.11 -35.46 1.64
N LEU A 267 0.16 -34.41 0.88
CA LEU A 267 -0.63 -33.16 0.76
C LEU A 267 -0.77 -32.76 -0.72
N PRO A 268 -1.54 -33.49 -1.54
CA PRO A 268 -1.59 -33.29 -2.99
C PRO A 268 -2.12 -31.90 -3.41
N ASN A 269 -2.85 -31.23 -2.54
CA ASN A 269 -3.37 -29.91 -2.79
C ASN A 269 -2.50 -28.78 -2.21
N ALA A 270 -1.47 -29.08 -1.42
CA ALA A 270 -0.59 -28.05 -0.88
C ALA A 270 0.43 -27.58 -1.94
N ARG A 271 0.88 -26.33 -1.79
CA ARG A 271 2.04 -25.81 -2.53
C ARG A 271 3.31 -26.15 -1.75
N VAL A 272 4.37 -26.50 -2.47
CA VAL A 272 5.67 -26.78 -1.86
C VAL A 272 6.66 -25.69 -2.25
N PHE A 273 7.12 -24.95 -1.27
CA PHE A 273 8.05 -23.84 -1.44
C PHE A 273 9.42 -24.18 -0.88
N LEU A 274 10.46 -23.52 -1.40
CA LEU A 274 11.80 -23.58 -0.86
C LEU A 274 12.19 -22.23 -0.22
N ALA A 275 12.65 -22.24 1.02
CA ALA A 275 13.17 -21.06 1.70
C ALA A 275 14.59 -20.76 1.22
N GLY A 276 14.71 -19.92 0.21
CA GLY A 276 15.97 -19.55 -0.44
C GLY A 276 15.80 -19.38 -1.94
N ALA A 277 16.91 -19.20 -2.63
CA ALA A 277 16.97 -19.19 -4.09
C ALA A 277 17.69 -20.47 -4.57
N ALA A 278 17.18 -21.12 -5.59
CA ALA A 278 17.90 -22.23 -6.18
C ALA A 278 19.14 -21.74 -6.94
N PRO A 279 20.30 -22.41 -6.79
CA PRO A 279 21.41 -22.26 -7.71
C PRO A 279 20.97 -22.58 -9.15
N LYS A 280 21.58 -21.95 -10.13
CA LYS A 280 21.17 -22.12 -11.54
C LYS A 280 21.25 -23.57 -12.03
N ASP A 281 22.25 -24.28 -11.59
CA ASP A 281 22.51 -25.71 -11.89
C ASP A 281 21.55 -26.68 -11.22
N LEU A 282 20.91 -26.28 -10.13
CA LEU A 282 19.95 -27.10 -9.38
C LEU A 282 18.48 -26.68 -9.59
N LEU A 283 18.25 -25.56 -10.28
CA LEU A 283 16.89 -25.01 -10.47
C LEU A 283 15.95 -26.02 -11.16
N GLU A 284 16.42 -26.64 -12.23
CA GLU A 284 15.64 -27.64 -12.97
C GLU A 284 15.38 -28.89 -12.11
N THR A 285 16.38 -29.36 -11.38
CA THR A 285 16.25 -30.50 -10.48
C THR A 285 15.20 -30.24 -9.40
N TYR A 286 15.20 -29.03 -8.79
CA TYR A 286 14.23 -28.72 -7.75
C TYR A 286 12.81 -28.52 -8.30
N ASN A 287 12.68 -27.90 -9.46
CA ASN A 287 11.38 -27.77 -10.13
C ASN A 287 10.81 -29.15 -10.50
N ASN A 288 11.63 -30.06 -11.02
CA ASN A 288 11.23 -31.42 -11.35
C ASN A 288 10.89 -32.26 -10.09
N ALA A 289 11.52 -31.94 -8.95
CA ALA A 289 11.17 -32.56 -7.67
C ALA A 289 9.84 -32.04 -7.11
N GLY A 290 9.27 -30.96 -7.67
CA GLY A 290 7.98 -30.42 -7.26
C GLY A 290 8.06 -29.14 -6.41
N ILE A 291 9.15 -28.38 -6.47
CA ILE A 291 9.16 -27.04 -5.88
C ILE A 291 8.35 -26.09 -6.77
N ASP A 292 7.28 -25.57 -6.23
CA ASP A 292 6.38 -24.62 -6.90
C ASP A 292 6.93 -23.20 -6.95
N GLU A 293 7.67 -22.79 -5.90
CA GLU A 293 8.12 -21.41 -5.75
C GLU A 293 9.26 -21.26 -4.72
N TYR A 294 9.98 -20.13 -4.81
CA TYR A 294 11.15 -19.83 -3.98
C TYR A 294 10.92 -18.60 -3.14
N ILE A 295 11.01 -18.71 -1.80
CA ILE A 295 10.91 -17.60 -0.86
C ILE A 295 12.30 -17.07 -0.56
N SER A 296 12.69 -16.01 -1.23
CA SER A 296 14.00 -15.37 -1.08
C SER A 296 13.89 -13.86 -0.96
N VAL A 297 14.99 -13.18 -0.71
CA VAL A 297 15.08 -11.70 -0.69
C VAL A 297 14.74 -11.06 -2.05
N ARG A 298 14.73 -11.82 -3.13
CA ARG A 298 14.38 -11.36 -4.48
C ARG A 298 12.96 -11.72 -4.89
N ALA A 299 12.26 -12.51 -4.08
CA ALA A 299 10.88 -12.91 -4.37
C ALA A 299 9.94 -11.71 -4.31
N ASN A 300 8.96 -11.66 -5.22
CA ASN A 300 7.89 -10.69 -5.13
C ASN A 300 6.91 -11.11 -4.03
N CYS A 301 7.03 -10.46 -2.86
CA CYS A 301 6.26 -10.82 -1.68
C CYS A 301 4.74 -10.68 -1.93
N TYR A 302 4.32 -9.59 -2.55
CA TYR A 302 2.91 -9.35 -2.83
C TYR A 302 2.30 -10.46 -3.70
N GLU A 303 2.96 -10.80 -4.81
CA GLU A 303 2.47 -11.82 -5.74
C GLU A 303 2.43 -13.22 -5.12
N VAL A 304 3.45 -13.59 -4.32
CA VAL A 304 3.45 -14.89 -3.62
C VAL A 304 2.25 -15.00 -2.70
N LEU A 305 2.01 -13.97 -1.88
CA LEU A 305 0.89 -13.94 -0.94
C LEU A 305 -0.46 -13.92 -1.68
N GLU A 306 -0.58 -13.15 -2.75
CA GLU A 306 -1.80 -13.08 -3.56
C GLU A 306 -2.12 -14.44 -4.21
N ARG A 307 -1.12 -15.17 -4.73
CA ARG A 307 -1.32 -16.53 -5.27
C ARG A 307 -1.83 -17.51 -4.22
N LEU A 308 -1.36 -17.40 -2.98
CA LEU A 308 -1.88 -18.21 -1.88
C LEU A 308 -3.33 -17.86 -1.53
N GLN A 309 -3.69 -16.58 -1.54
CA GLN A 309 -5.08 -16.13 -1.36
C GLN A 309 -6.01 -16.62 -2.48
N LYS A 310 -5.55 -16.57 -3.74
CA LYS A 310 -6.30 -17.12 -4.88
C LYS A 310 -6.55 -18.61 -4.72
N LYS A 311 -5.51 -19.36 -4.36
CA LYS A 311 -5.63 -20.79 -4.13
C LYS A 311 -6.62 -21.12 -3.00
N LYS A 312 -6.65 -20.33 -1.95
CA LYS A 312 -7.60 -20.48 -0.81
C LYS A 312 -9.03 -20.03 -1.17
N GLY A 313 -9.23 -19.42 -2.35
CA GLY A 313 -10.55 -18.92 -2.78
C GLY A 313 -10.96 -17.60 -2.14
N MET A 314 -9.99 -16.80 -1.70
CA MET A 314 -10.23 -15.46 -1.15
C MET A 314 -10.44 -14.40 -2.24
N ILE A 315 -9.93 -14.67 -3.42
CA ILE A 315 -10.05 -13.83 -4.62
C ILE A 315 -10.34 -14.73 -5.84
N ALA A 316 -11.09 -14.20 -6.79
CA ALA A 316 -11.38 -14.84 -8.07
C ALA A 316 -10.16 -14.89 -8.99
#